data_19418d2d9fb227716a9dffb5ffdff80c
#
_entry.id   19418d2d9fb227716a9dffb5ffdff80c
#
_cell.length_a   1.000
_cell.length_b   1.000
_cell.length_c   1.000
_cell.angle_alpha   90.00
_cell.angle_beta   90.00
_cell.angle_gamma   90.00
#
_symmetry.space_group_name_H-M   'P 1'
#
loop_
_entity.id
_entity.type
_entity.pdbx_description
1 polymer ?
#
loop_
_entity_poly.entity_id
_entity_poly.type
_entity_poly.pdbx_seq_one_letter_code
_entity_poly.pdbx_strand_id
1 'polypeptide(L)'
;MFTTERQQLMESYILEHGAVTVQELSDRFQVSNVTVRKDLSELEKGASIQRTHGGAMPRYKSAQEERFQTLTDRCREEKYAIGKKALSFMENGDTIFLDASTTAQVFATLLTDSGLDGLTVITTSVFTAQTLMAGGIRVILIGGEVNLNIGAAEGPIALDQISRLNADKGIIGVNGIDRNFGFSVDSLEEAAIKRSICAASRRSFVLADYTKFNRRYMSKIFGIEDGAVRCLITDRQHENIDYGFLKHKVKLIFAD
;
A
#
# COMPACT_ATOMS: atom_id res chain seq x y z
N MET A 1 19.04 31.55 -9.78
CA MET A 1 18.15 30.58 -9.10
C MET A 1 18.67 29.17 -9.42
N PHE A 2 18.89 28.32 -8.41
CA PHE A 2 19.30 26.94 -8.62
C PHE A 2 18.16 26.10 -9.19
N THR A 3 18.49 25.04 -9.92
CA THR A 3 17.49 24.20 -10.61
C THR A 3 16.46 23.61 -9.64
N THR A 4 16.89 23.06 -8.52
CA THR A 4 16.00 22.46 -7.51
C THR A 4 15.04 23.49 -6.90
N GLU A 5 15.55 24.67 -6.54
CA GLU A 5 14.75 25.76 -6.01
C GLU A 5 13.70 26.23 -7.02
N ARG A 6 14.09 26.38 -8.28
CA ARG A 6 13.17 26.76 -9.36
C ARG A 6 12.07 25.73 -9.56
N GLN A 7 12.42 24.45 -9.54
CA GLN A 7 11.47 23.34 -9.67
C GLN A 7 10.45 23.35 -8.53
N GLN A 8 10.88 23.53 -7.28
CA GLN A 8 9.98 23.62 -6.12
C GLN A 8 9.01 24.83 -6.24
N LEU A 9 9.51 25.98 -6.62
CA LEU A 9 8.68 27.17 -6.81
C LEU A 9 7.71 27.02 -8.00
N MET A 10 8.15 26.35 -9.06
CA MET A 10 7.31 26.06 -10.23
C MET A 10 6.20 25.07 -9.88
N GLU A 11 6.49 24.04 -9.11
CA GLU A 11 5.50 23.10 -8.60
C GLU A 11 4.47 23.80 -7.73
N SER A 12 4.91 24.57 -6.73
CA SER A 12 4.01 25.34 -5.86
C SER A 12 3.11 26.27 -6.67
N TYR A 13 3.66 26.95 -7.68
CA TYR A 13 2.89 27.83 -8.55
C TYR A 13 1.81 27.08 -9.34
N ILE A 14 2.13 25.91 -9.89
CA ILE A 14 1.16 25.07 -10.61
C ILE A 14 0.05 24.58 -9.69
N LEU A 15 0.40 24.15 -8.47
CA LEU A 15 -0.57 23.68 -7.48
C LEU A 15 -1.54 24.79 -7.04
N GLU A 16 -1.06 26.03 -6.93
CA GLU A 16 -1.87 27.19 -6.51
C GLU A 16 -2.77 27.73 -7.64
N HIS A 17 -2.27 27.77 -8.88
CA HIS A 17 -2.95 28.43 -10.00
C HIS A 17 -3.70 27.48 -10.94
N GLY A 18 -3.55 26.17 -10.75
CA GLY A 18 -4.18 25.17 -11.62
C GLY A 18 -3.43 24.98 -12.93
N ALA A 19 -4.15 24.88 -14.05
CA ALA A 19 -3.53 24.67 -15.34
C ALA A 19 -2.74 25.91 -15.79
N VAL A 20 -1.46 25.73 -16.10
CA VAL A 20 -0.54 26.80 -16.54
C VAL A 20 0.16 26.40 -17.83
N THR A 21 0.49 27.39 -18.66
CA THR A 21 1.20 27.16 -19.92
C THR A 21 2.72 27.20 -19.76
N VAL A 22 3.44 26.57 -20.69
CA VAL A 22 4.92 26.67 -20.78
C VAL A 22 5.33 28.15 -20.90
N GLN A 23 4.56 28.96 -21.63
CA GLN A 23 4.88 30.39 -21.82
C GLN A 23 4.75 31.16 -20.51
N GLU A 24 3.66 30.97 -19.76
CA GLU A 24 3.47 31.63 -18.43
C GLU A 24 4.61 31.29 -17.47
N LEU A 25 5.01 30.01 -17.43
CA LEU A 25 6.13 29.58 -16.58
C LEU A 25 7.47 30.16 -17.07
N SER A 26 7.69 30.22 -18.39
CA SER A 26 8.87 30.84 -18.99
C SER A 26 8.99 32.33 -18.60
N ASP A 27 7.90 33.06 -18.72
CA ASP A 27 7.84 34.50 -18.41
C ASP A 27 8.01 34.77 -16.92
N ARG A 28 7.36 33.95 -16.07
CA ARG A 28 7.43 34.08 -14.61
C ARG A 28 8.80 33.78 -14.03
N PHE A 29 9.41 32.69 -14.48
CA PHE A 29 10.70 32.21 -13.95
C PHE A 29 11.90 32.71 -14.74
N GLN A 30 11.70 33.49 -15.81
CA GLN A 30 12.73 34.10 -16.66
C GLN A 30 13.70 33.04 -17.20
N VAL A 31 13.17 31.91 -17.68
CA VAL A 31 13.92 30.81 -18.30
C VAL A 31 13.31 30.42 -19.64
N SER A 32 14.07 29.78 -20.51
CA SER A 32 13.58 29.39 -21.82
C SER A 32 12.48 28.31 -21.74
N ASN A 33 11.60 28.26 -22.76
CA ASN A 33 10.57 27.23 -22.90
C ASN A 33 11.16 25.81 -22.88
N VAL A 34 12.41 25.63 -23.34
CA VAL A 34 13.13 24.36 -23.28
C VAL A 34 13.47 23.99 -21.85
N THR A 35 13.92 24.95 -21.04
CA THR A 35 14.22 24.76 -19.63
C THR A 35 12.94 24.42 -18.86
N VAL A 36 11.83 25.15 -19.09
CA VAL A 36 10.53 24.83 -18.49
C VAL A 36 10.09 23.41 -18.80
N ARG A 37 10.17 22.97 -20.08
CA ARG A 37 9.77 21.61 -20.45
C ARG A 37 10.61 20.53 -19.77
N LYS A 38 11.91 20.80 -19.58
CA LYS A 38 12.81 19.89 -18.85
C LYS A 38 12.43 19.85 -17.36
N ASP A 39 12.20 21.00 -16.73
CA ASP A 39 11.79 21.08 -15.34
C ASP A 39 10.44 20.39 -15.11
N LEU A 40 9.45 20.62 -15.98
CA LEU A 40 8.16 19.94 -15.92
C LEU A 40 8.28 18.42 -16.08
N SER A 41 9.21 17.95 -16.91
CA SER A 41 9.48 16.50 -17.05
C SER A 41 10.04 15.86 -15.79
N GLU A 42 10.86 16.61 -15.03
CA GLU A 42 11.36 16.11 -13.74
C GLU A 42 10.28 16.18 -12.65
N LEU A 43 9.51 17.26 -12.60
CA LEU A 43 8.40 17.42 -11.65
C LEU A 43 7.28 16.39 -11.85
N GLU A 44 7.00 16.00 -13.09
CA GLU A 44 6.00 14.97 -13.39
C GLU A 44 6.35 13.60 -12.77
N LYS A 45 7.64 13.29 -12.60
CA LYS A 45 8.09 12.07 -11.91
C LYS A 45 7.71 12.06 -10.43
N GLY A 46 7.58 13.25 -9.81
CA GLY A 46 7.12 13.43 -8.43
C GLY A 46 5.61 13.22 -8.22
N ALA A 47 4.86 12.98 -9.32
CA ALA A 47 3.42 12.69 -9.33
C ALA A 47 2.49 13.76 -8.75
N SER A 48 2.97 14.97 -8.45
CA SER A 48 2.15 16.12 -7.99
C SER A 48 1.53 16.90 -9.13
N ILE A 49 2.15 16.89 -10.30
CA ILE A 49 1.66 17.54 -11.51
C ILE A 49 1.59 16.54 -12.68
N GLN A 50 0.79 16.88 -13.67
CA GLN A 50 0.79 16.21 -14.98
C GLN A 50 1.03 17.23 -16.09
N ARG A 51 1.79 16.83 -17.10
CA ARG A 51 2.01 17.65 -18.28
C ARG A 51 0.80 17.61 -19.21
N THR A 52 0.53 18.73 -19.86
CA THR A 52 -0.42 18.85 -20.96
C THR A 52 0.32 19.16 -22.26
N HIS A 53 -0.38 19.20 -23.40
CA HIS A 53 0.23 19.54 -24.71
C HIS A 53 0.97 20.88 -24.73
N GLY A 54 0.57 21.83 -23.85
CA GLY A 54 1.13 23.19 -23.86
C GLY A 54 1.62 23.69 -22.50
N GLY A 55 1.61 22.85 -21.44
CA GLY A 55 1.93 23.29 -20.10
C GLY A 55 1.88 22.16 -19.07
N ALA A 56 1.40 22.49 -17.88
CA ALA A 56 1.18 21.53 -16.81
C ALA A 56 -0.04 21.93 -15.98
N MET A 57 -0.58 20.98 -15.25
CA MET A 57 -1.67 21.17 -14.30
C MET A 57 -1.45 20.31 -13.06
N PRO A 58 -2.05 20.63 -11.90
CA PRO A 58 -2.05 19.73 -10.76
C PRO A 58 -2.58 18.36 -11.16
N ARG A 59 -1.93 17.32 -10.68
CA ARG A 59 -2.49 16.00 -10.79
C ARG A 59 -3.53 15.82 -9.69
N TYR A 60 -4.77 16.00 -10.05
CA TYR A 60 -5.87 15.77 -9.11
C TYR A 60 -5.94 14.28 -8.80
N LYS A 61 -5.66 13.92 -7.55
CA LYS A 61 -6.01 12.60 -7.04
C LYS A 61 -7.53 12.50 -6.95
N SER A 62 -8.08 11.35 -7.23
CA SER A 62 -9.49 11.11 -6.92
C SER A 62 -9.72 11.23 -5.40
N ALA A 63 -10.93 11.55 -4.97
CA ALA A 63 -11.27 11.59 -3.55
C ALA A 63 -10.92 10.26 -2.83
N GLN A 64 -10.98 9.13 -3.56
CA GLN A 64 -10.59 7.81 -3.09
C GLN A 64 -9.07 7.69 -2.91
N GLU A 65 -8.27 8.18 -3.86
CA GLU A 65 -6.81 8.19 -3.75
C GLU A 65 -6.34 9.08 -2.60
N GLU A 66 -6.95 10.25 -2.41
CA GLU A 66 -6.66 11.13 -1.27
C GLU A 66 -6.99 10.47 0.06
N ARG A 67 -8.15 9.80 0.15
CA ARG A 67 -8.54 9.05 1.34
C ARG A 67 -7.59 7.89 1.62
N PHE A 68 -7.24 7.12 0.61
CA PHE A 68 -6.30 6.01 0.73
C PHE A 68 -4.92 6.52 1.15
N GLN A 69 -4.44 7.63 0.57
CA GLN A 69 -3.18 8.24 0.95
C GLN A 69 -3.19 8.72 2.41
N THR A 70 -4.26 9.41 2.84
CA THR A 70 -4.43 9.86 4.24
C THR A 70 -4.37 8.67 5.22
N LEU A 71 -5.01 7.56 4.89
CA LEU A 71 -4.97 6.35 5.69
C LEU A 71 -3.59 5.68 5.66
N THR A 72 -2.86 5.77 4.56
CA THR A 72 -1.50 5.25 4.41
C THR A 72 -0.52 6.06 5.27
N ASP A 73 -0.68 7.37 5.32
CA ASP A 73 0.17 8.27 6.11
C ASP A 73 -0.09 8.19 7.62
N ARG A 74 -1.26 7.73 8.02
CA ARG A 74 -1.56 7.47 9.44
C ARG A 74 -0.69 6.33 9.97
N CYS A 75 -0.02 6.53 11.09
CA CYS A 75 0.95 5.58 11.67
C CYS A 75 2.03 5.16 10.66
N ARG A 76 2.56 6.15 9.91
CA ARG A 76 3.50 5.90 8.81
C ARG A 76 4.80 5.25 9.27
N GLU A 77 5.34 5.72 10.40
CA GLU A 77 6.58 5.19 10.97
C GLU A 77 6.42 3.73 11.39
N GLU A 78 5.31 3.41 12.07
CA GLU A 78 4.97 2.05 12.49
C GLU A 78 4.81 1.13 11.27
N LYS A 79 4.05 1.56 10.27
CA LYS A 79 3.86 0.78 9.04
C LYS A 79 5.18 0.56 8.28
N TYR A 80 6.06 1.57 8.28
CA TYR A 80 7.38 1.45 7.67
C TYR A 80 8.24 0.41 8.41
N ALA A 81 8.29 0.47 9.74
CA ALA A 81 9.00 -0.51 10.55
C ALA A 81 8.45 -1.94 10.31
N ILE A 82 7.12 -2.10 10.36
CA ILE A 82 6.43 -3.36 10.08
C ILE A 82 6.77 -3.87 8.67
N GLY A 83 6.69 -3.00 7.66
CA GLY A 83 6.99 -3.35 6.28
C GLY A 83 8.44 -3.78 6.09
N LYS A 84 9.40 -3.06 6.69
CA LYS A 84 10.83 -3.40 6.69
C LYS A 84 11.09 -4.75 7.37
N LYS A 85 10.39 -5.03 8.48
CA LYS A 85 10.47 -6.33 9.14
C LYS A 85 9.88 -7.45 8.28
N ALA A 86 8.74 -7.20 7.63
CA ALA A 86 8.13 -8.16 6.71
C ALA A 86 9.04 -8.48 5.53
N LEU A 87 9.75 -7.47 5.01
CA LEU A 87 10.70 -7.65 3.91
C LEU A 87 11.82 -8.66 4.24
N SER A 88 12.26 -8.74 5.50
CA SER A 88 13.29 -9.70 5.93
C SER A 88 12.87 -11.18 5.82
N PHE A 89 11.62 -11.46 5.51
CA PHE A 89 11.08 -12.80 5.27
C PHE A 89 10.88 -13.12 3.79
N MET A 90 11.17 -12.19 2.90
CA MET A 90 11.04 -12.38 1.45
C MET A 90 12.35 -12.87 0.85
N GLU A 91 12.23 -13.64 -0.22
CA GLU A 91 13.35 -14.28 -0.91
C GLU A 91 13.24 -14.02 -2.42
N ASN A 92 14.37 -14.09 -3.12
CA ASN A 92 14.36 -14.01 -4.59
C ASN A 92 13.46 -15.09 -5.19
N GLY A 93 12.66 -14.71 -6.18
CA GLY A 93 11.76 -15.62 -6.86
C GLY A 93 10.43 -15.86 -6.15
N ASP A 94 10.21 -15.28 -4.96
CA ASP A 94 8.93 -15.44 -4.25
C ASP A 94 7.74 -14.98 -5.08
N THR A 95 6.65 -15.75 -5.02
CA THR A 95 5.31 -15.30 -5.38
C THR A 95 4.60 -14.82 -4.13
N ILE A 96 4.17 -13.56 -4.11
CA ILE A 96 3.63 -12.88 -2.92
C ILE A 96 2.20 -12.42 -3.19
N PHE A 97 1.24 -12.84 -2.38
CA PHE A 97 -0.07 -12.21 -2.32
C PHE A 97 -0.01 -10.99 -1.41
N LEU A 98 -0.48 -9.83 -1.91
CA LEU A 98 -0.70 -8.61 -1.13
C LEU A 98 -2.17 -8.22 -1.17
N ASP A 99 -2.75 -7.97 0.00
CA ASP A 99 -4.09 -7.40 0.10
C ASP A 99 -4.10 -5.88 -0.17
N ALA A 100 -5.26 -5.26 -0.03
CA ALA A 100 -5.45 -3.83 -0.27
C ALA A 100 -5.27 -2.96 1.00
N SER A 101 -4.63 -3.47 2.04
CA SER A 101 -4.41 -2.69 3.26
C SER A 101 -3.32 -1.63 3.08
N THR A 102 -3.44 -0.53 3.83
CA THR A 102 -2.44 0.55 3.77
C THR A 102 -1.07 0.14 4.28
N THR A 103 -0.98 -0.86 5.16
CA THR A 103 0.31 -1.42 5.60
C THR A 103 0.94 -2.28 4.51
N ALA A 104 0.14 -3.03 3.75
CA ALA A 104 0.62 -3.75 2.56
C ALA A 104 1.06 -2.79 1.45
N GLN A 105 0.42 -1.62 1.31
CA GLN A 105 0.85 -0.56 0.40
C GLN A 105 2.25 -0.03 0.76
N VAL A 106 2.50 0.24 2.04
CA VAL A 106 3.84 0.67 2.51
C VAL A 106 4.87 -0.44 2.26
N PHE A 107 4.51 -1.69 2.53
CA PHE A 107 5.37 -2.84 2.22
C PHE A 107 5.65 -2.94 0.71
N ALA A 108 4.67 -2.73 -0.16
CA ALA A 108 4.86 -2.73 -1.61
C ALA A 108 5.87 -1.67 -2.07
N THR A 109 5.82 -0.47 -1.48
CA THR A 109 6.82 0.59 -1.74
C THR A 109 8.23 0.14 -1.32
N LEU A 110 8.37 -0.49 -0.15
CA LEU A 110 9.66 -1.02 0.31
C LEU A 110 10.17 -2.17 -0.57
N LEU A 111 9.25 -2.97 -1.13
CA LEU A 111 9.58 -4.09 -1.99
C LEU A 111 10.22 -3.61 -3.31
N THR A 112 9.79 -2.46 -3.85
CA THR A 112 10.39 -1.89 -5.07
C THR A 112 11.86 -1.51 -4.90
N ASP A 113 12.27 -1.15 -3.69
CA ASP A 113 13.64 -0.72 -3.37
C ASP A 113 14.47 -1.84 -2.70
N SER A 114 13.92 -3.06 -2.65
CA SER A 114 14.51 -4.16 -1.86
C SER A 114 15.77 -4.79 -2.46
N GLY A 115 15.95 -4.66 -3.77
CA GLY A 115 17.00 -5.39 -4.50
C GLY A 115 16.72 -6.90 -4.66
N LEU A 116 15.51 -7.37 -4.32
CA LEU A 116 15.10 -8.76 -4.56
C LEU A 116 14.71 -8.97 -6.02
N ASP A 117 15.20 -10.06 -6.62
CA ASP A 117 14.99 -10.39 -8.01
C ASP A 117 13.94 -11.48 -8.22
N GLY A 118 13.30 -11.46 -9.41
CA GLY A 118 12.40 -12.51 -9.87
C GLY A 118 11.06 -12.59 -9.12
N LEU A 119 10.71 -11.55 -8.37
CA LEU A 119 9.45 -11.49 -7.62
C LEU A 119 8.23 -11.47 -8.55
N THR A 120 7.17 -12.14 -8.13
CA THR A 120 5.83 -11.98 -8.70
C THR A 120 4.87 -11.61 -7.58
N VAL A 121 4.17 -10.47 -7.72
CA VAL A 121 3.19 -10.03 -6.73
C VAL A 121 1.78 -10.17 -7.30
N ILE A 122 0.90 -10.81 -6.55
CA ILE A 122 -0.53 -10.95 -6.83
C ILE A 122 -1.27 -10.03 -5.87
N THR A 123 -2.13 -9.16 -6.38
CA THR A 123 -2.87 -8.22 -5.53
C THR A 123 -4.27 -7.94 -6.06
N THR A 124 -5.20 -7.62 -5.17
CA THR A 124 -6.52 -7.08 -5.51
C THR A 124 -6.51 -5.55 -5.59
N SER A 125 -5.45 -4.90 -5.08
CA SER A 125 -5.35 -3.44 -5.00
C SER A 125 -4.83 -2.81 -6.27
N VAL A 126 -5.61 -1.89 -6.85
CA VAL A 126 -5.19 -1.08 -8.00
C VAL A 126 -4.01 -0.18 -7.63
N PHE A 127 -4.02 0.43 -6.44
CA PHE A 127 -2.95 1.32 -5.99
C PHE A 127 -1.63 0.57 -5.75
N THR A 128 -1.72 -0.61 -5.12
CA THR A 128 -0.55 -1.48 -4.90
C THR A 128 0.03 -1.96 -6.24
N ALA A 129 -0.82 -2.36 -7.18
CA ALA A 129 -0.39 -2.78 -8.52
C ALA A 129 0.35 -1.64 -9.24
N GLN A 130 -0.17 -0.42 -9.18
CA GLN A 130 0.45 0.76 -9.80
C GLN A 130 1.84 1.03 -9.22
N THR A 131 1.99 0.98 -7.89
CA THR A 131 3.27 1.17 -7.20
C THR A 131 4.30 0.13 -7.63
N LEU A 132 3.92 -1.15 -7.61
CA LEU A 132 4.82 -2.26 -7.96
C LEU A 132 5.26 -2.24 -9.43
N MET A 133 4.33 -1.91 -10.35
CA MET A 133 4.64 -1.77 -11.77
C MET A 133 5.63 -0.63 -12.02
N ALA A 134 5.48 0.50 -11.33
CA ALA A 134 6.42 1.62 -11.42
C ALA A 134 7.83 1.23 -10.93
N GLY A 135 7.93 0.31 -9.96
CA GLY A 135 9.18 -0.28 -9.48
C GLY A 135 9.70 -1.48 -10.30
N GLY A 136 9.06 -1.80 -11.44
CA GLY A 136 9.51 -2.89 -12.33
C GLY A 136 9.22 -4.31 -11.83
N ILE A 137 8.41 -4.48 -10.80
CA ILE A 137 8.01 -5.80 -10.28
C ILE A 137 6.90 -6.39 -11.14
N ARG A 138 6.99 -7.70 -11.43
CA ARG A 138 5.91 -8.42 -12.11
C ARG A 138 4.67 -8.48 -11.24
N VAL A 139 3.53 -7.99 -11.78
CA VAL A 139 2.26 -7.93 -11.06
C VAL A 139 1.19 -8.76 -11.77
N ILE A 140 0.43 -9.51 -10.98
CA ILE A 140 -0.85 -10.12 -11.38
C ILE A 140 -1.94 -9.37 -10.61
N LEU A 141 -2.72 -8.55 -11.30
CA LEU A 141 -3.85 -7.85 -10.72
C LEU A 141 -5.10 -8.72 -10.82
N ILE A 142 -5.66 -9.07 -9.66
CA ILE A 142 -6.94 -9.78 -9.55
C ILE A 142 -8.05 -8.84 -9.97
N GLY A 143 -8.86 -9.29 -10.91
CA GLY A 143 -10.03 -8.56 -11.39
C GLY A 143 -11.28 -8.82 -10.56
N GLY A 144 -12.32 -8.04 -10.80
CA GLY A 144 -13.61 -8.16 -10.10
C GLY A 144 -14.32 -6.82 -10.01
N GLU A 145 -15.34 -6.74 -9.16
CA GLU A 145 -15.98 -5.47 -8.80
C GLU A 145 -15.03 -4.66 -7.91
N VAL A 146 -14.81 -3.40 -8.26
CA VAL A 146 -13.89 -2.56 -7.51
C VAL A 146 -14.62 -1.80 -6.41
N ASN A 147 -14.27 -2.07 -5.17
CA ASN A 147 -14.67 -1.26 -4.03
C ASN A 147 -13.91 0.08 -4.07
N LEU A 148 -14.64 1.15 -4.36
CA LEU A 148 -14.07 2.48 -4.52
C LEU A 148 -13.45 3.06 -3.23
N ASN A 149 -13.86 2.59 -2.05
CA ASN A 149 -13.33 3.10 -0.78
C ASN A 149 -11.89 2.67 -0.52
N ILE A 150 -11.50 1.50 -1.02
CA ILE A 150 -10.18 0.90 -0.79
C ILE A 150 -9.39 0.68 -2.10
N GLY A 151 -10.00 0.95 -3.25
CA GLY A 151 -9.38 0.77 -4.57
C GLY A 151 -8.99 -0.69 -4.84
N ALA A 152 -9.85 -1.64 -4.47
CA ALA A 152 -9.55 -3.07 -4.59
C ALA A 152 -10.70 -3.87 -5.18
N ALA A 153 -10.34 -4.92 -5.93
CA ALA A 153 -11.31 -5.88 -6.44
C ALA A 153 -11.81 -6.81 -5.34
N GLU A 154 -13.12 -7.00 -5.29
CA GLU A 154 -13.84 -7.84 -4.33
C GLU A 154 -14.87 -8.71 -5.06
N GLY A 155 -15.61 -9.50 -4.28
CA GLY A 155 -16.73 -10.30 -4.75
C GLY A 155 -16.36 -11.64 -5.40
N PRO A 156 -17.36 -12.35 -5.97
CA PRO A 156 -17.19 -13.74 -6.42
C PRO A 156 -16.14 -13.93 -7.51
N ILE A 157 -15.99 -12.95 -8.42
CA ILE A 157 -15.00 -13.02 -9.51
C ILE A 157 -13.59 -12.97 -8.95
N ALA A 158 -13.33 -12.07 -7.99
CA ALA A 158 -12.02 -11.97 -7.34
C ALA A 158 -11.71 -13.25 -6.54
N LEU A 159 -12.68 -13.77 -5.78
CA LEU A 159 -12.54 -14.99 -5.00
C LEU A 159 -12.25 -16.22 -5.88
N ASP A 160 -12.94 -16.37 -7.01
CA ASP A 160 -12.69 -17.47 -7.96
C ASP A 160 -11.26 -17.39 -8.51
N GLN A 161 -10.79 -16.21 -8.92
CA GLN A 161 -9.42 -16.04 -9.42
C GLN A 161 -8.38 -16.38 -8.35
N ILE A 162 -8.54 -15.89 -7.11
CA ILE A 162 -7.61 -16.19 -6.00
C ILE A 162 -7.57 -17.69 -5.74
N SER A 163 -8.70 -18.39 -5.77
CA SER A 163 -8.78 -19.82 -5.49
C SER A 163 -8.00 -20.70 -6.47
N ARG A 164 -7.68 -20.19 -7.66
CA ARG A 164 -6.92 -20.90 -8.72
C ARG A 164 -5.43 -20.57 -8.70
N LEU A 165 -4.98 -19.74 -7.77
CA LEU A 165 -3.60 -19.31 -7.66
C LEU A 165 -2.99 -19.86 -6.37
N ASN A 166 -1.65 -19.88 -6.33
CA ASN A 166 -0.89 -20.26 -5.15
C ASN A 166 0.31 -19.32 -5.01
N ALA A 167 0.62 -18.94 -3.78
CA ALA A 167 1.75 -18.07 -3.48
C ALA A 167 2.63 -18.64 -2.37
N ASP A 168 3.90 -18.25 -2.36
CA ASP A 168 4.83 -18.63 -1.30
C ASP A 168 4.50 -17.86 -0.01
N LYS A 169 4.16 -16.58 -0.14
CA LYS A 169 3.87 -15.68 0.98
C LYS A 169 2.52 -14.97 0.75
N GLY A 170 1.70 -14.87 1.79
CA GLY A 170 0.50 -14.05 1.81
C GLY A 170 0.63 -12.96 2.87
N ILE A 171 0.37 -11.72 2.50
CA ILE A 171 0.47 -10.55 3.39
C ILE A 171 -0.88 -9.87 3.42
N ILE A 172 -1.46 -9.77 4.60
CA ILE A 172 -2.73 -9.10 4.83
C ILE A 172 -2.64 -8.12 6.00
N GLY A 173 -3.38 -7.03 5.91
CA GLY A 173 -3.65 -6.14 7.03
C GLY A 173 -4.96 -6.49 7.74
N VAL A 174 -5.18 -5.89 8.91
CA VAL A 174 -6.43 -6.03 9.68
C VAL A 174 -6.82 -4.69 10.29
N ASN A 175 -8.11 -4.50 10.58
CA ASN A 175 -8.61 -3.31 11.25
C ASN A 175 -8.65 -3.50 12.77
N GLY A 176 -8.88 -4.72 13.24
CA GLY A 176 -8.95 -5.05 14.66
C GLY A 176 -8.39 -6.41 15.02
N ILE A 177 -7.79 -6.47 16.20
CA ILE A 177 -7.30 -7.68 16.88
C ILE A 177 -7.87 -7.68 18.29
N ASP A 178 -8.74 -8.64 18.57
CA ASP A 178 -9.43 -8.78 19.86
C ASP A 178 -9.22 -10.18 20.42
N ARG A 179 -9.01 -10.28 21.73
CA ARG A 179 -8.75 -11.54 22.44
C ARG A 179 -9.81 -12.62 22.18
N ASN A 180 -11.08 -12.24 22.17
CA ASN A 180 -12.20 -13.17 22.07
C ASN A 180 -12.74 -13.31 20.65
N PHE A 181 -12.56 -12.26 19.83
CA PHE A 181 -13.10 -12.24 18.46
C PHE A 181 -12.07 -12.62 17.41
N GLY A 182 -10.78 -12.35 17.65
CA GLY A 182 -9.71 -12.59 16.70
C GLY A 182 -9.43 -11.39 15.79
N PHE A 183 -9.06 -11.69 14.56
CA PHE A 183 -8.73 -10.71 13.53
C PHE A 183 -9.98 -10.29 12.76
N SER A 184 -10.19 -8.98 12.57
CA SER A 184 -11.43 -8.47 11.98
C SER A 184 -11.20 -7.25 11.08
N VAL A 185 -12.17 -7.03 10.18
CA VAL A 185 -12.27 -5.89 9.25
C VAL A 185 -13.70 -5.37 9.17
N ASP A 186 -13.92 -4.28 8.45
CA ASP A 186 -15.23 -3.62 8.36
C ASP A 186 -16.22 -4.35 7.44
N SER A 187 -15.77 -5.05 6.39
CA SER A 187 -16.64 -5.63 5.38
C SER A 187 -16.55 -7.17 5.31
N LEU A 188 -17.65 -7.81 4.90
CA LEU A 188 -17.70 -9.25 4.68
C LEU A 188 -16.88 -9.66 3.48
N GLU A 189 -16.91 -8.86 2.43
CA GLU A 189 -16.19 -9.05 1.18
C GLU A 189 -14.68 -8.98 1.43
N GLU A 190 -14.23 -7.95 2.14
CA GLU A 190 -12.82 -7.80 2.53
C GLU A 190 -12.35 -8.98 3.39
N ALA A 191 -13.15 -9.42 4.35
CA ALA A 191 -12.83 -10.59 5.17
C ALA A 191 -12.72 -11.87 4.31
N ALA A 192 -13.59 -12.05 3.32
CA ALA A 192 -13.55 -13.19 2.41
C ALA A 192 -12.27 -13.20 1.55
N ILE A 193 -11.89 -12.05 0.98
CA ILE A 193 -10.64 -11.88 0.21
C ILE A 193 -9.42 -12.24 1.07
N LYS A 194 -9.33 -11.70 2.29
CA LYS A 194 -8.20 -11.97 3.20
C LYS A 194 -8.10 -13.45 3.58
N ARG A 195 -9.24 -14.11 3.83
CA ARG A 195 -9.28 -15.57 4.05
C ARG A 195 -8.76 -16.35 2.84
N SER A 196 -9.20 -15.97 1.65
CA SER A 196 -8.78 -16.62 0.40
C SER A 196 -7.29 -16.42 0.13
N ILE A 197 -6.74 -15.23 0.35
CA ILE A 197 -5.30 -14.95 0.24
C ILE A 197 -4.50 -15.86 1.19
N CYS A 198 -4.92 -15.96 2.46
CA CYS A 198 -4.24 -16.82 3.41
C CYS A 198 -4.32 -18.31 3.02
N ALA A 199 -5.48 -18.77 2.53
CA ALA A 199 -5.66 -20.16 2.08
C ALA A 199 -4.83 -20.50 0.84
N ALA A 200 -4.64 -19.52 -0.06
CA ALA A 200 -3.85 -19.66 -1.28
C ALA A 200 -2.33 -19.40 -1.06
N SER A 201 -1.88 -19.27 0.18
CA SER A 201 -0.49 -18.95 0.50
C SER A 201 0.13 -20.01 1.40
N ARG A 202 1.37 -20.42 1.10
CA ARG A 202 2.11 -21.41 1.93
C ARG A 202 2.42 -20.88 3.32
N ARG A 203 2.67 -19.55 3.43
CA ARG A 203 2.94 -18.87 4.68
C ARG A 203 2.27 -17.50 4.69
N SER A 204 1.41 -17.26 5.69
CA SER A 204 0.67 -16.02 5.81
C SER A 204 1.21 -15.14 6.94
N PHE A 205 1.27 -13.83 6.66
CA PHE A 205 1.67 -12.80 7.60
C PHE A 205 0.52 -11.78 7.76
N VAL A 206 0.19 -11.48 8.99
CA VAL A 206 -0.67 -10.34 9.32
C VAL A 206 0.22 -9.16 9.68
N LEU A 207 -0.01 -8.02 9.06
CA LEU A 207 0.66 -6.76 9.37
C LEU A 207 -0.31 -5.83 10.10
N ALA A 208 0.03 -5.43 11.32
CA ALA A 208 -0.85 -4.59 12.13
C ALA A 208 -0.04 -3.68 13.05
N ASP A 209 -0.26 -2.37 12.98
CA ASP A 209 0.27 -1.43 13.95
C ASP A 209 -0.47 -1.54 15.30
N TYR A 210 0.11 -0.97 16.35
CA TYR A 210 -0.42 -1.04 17.71
C TYR A 210 -1.87 -0.55 17.84
N THR A 211 -2.34 0.33 16.97
CA THR A 211 -3.71 0.87 17.02
C THR A 211 -4.78 -0.16 16.68
N LYS A 212 -4.40 -1.31 16.16
CA LYS A 212 -5.32 -2.40 15.79
C LYS A 212 -5.67 -3.32 16.96
N PHE A 213 -4.87 -3.30 18.02
CA PHE A 213 -5.12 -4.12 19.21
C PHE A 213 -6.28 -3.61 20.04
N ASN A 214 -6.94 -4.53 20.75
CA ASN A 214 -8.13 -4.27 21.56
C ASN A 214 -9.29 -3.63 20.77
N ARG A 215 -9.38 -3.94 19.47
CA ARG A 215 -10.44 -3.49 18.59
C ARG A 215 -11.14 -4.66 17.93
N ARG A 216 -12.45 -4.51 17.78
CA ARG A 216 -13.32 -5.46 17.09
C ARG A 216 -14.11 -4.73 16.03
N TYR A 217 -14.10 -5.31 14.82
CA TYR A 217 -14.89 -4.83 13.69
C TYR A 217 -15.92 -5.88 13.28
N MET A 218 -16.85 -5.51 12.39
CA MET A 218 -18.03 -6.29 12.05
C MET A 218 -17.69 -7.70 11.59
N SER A 219 -16.71 -7.84 10.69
CA SER A 219 -16.43 -9.10 9.99
C SER A 219 -15.16 -9.76 10.53
N LYS A 220 -15.33 -10.97 11.08
CA LYS A 220 -14.21 -11.82 11.48
C LYS A 220 -13.48 -12.37 10.24
N ILE A 221 -12.16 -12.23 10.23
CA ILE A 221 -11.31 -12.92 9.28
C ILE A 221 -10.97 -14.31 9.83
N PHE A 222 -10.32 -14.35 11.00
CA PHE A 222 -9.92 -15.57 11.71
C PHE A 222 -10.05 -15.39 13.21
N GLY A 223 -10.31 -16.48 13.93
CA GLY A 223 -10.07 -16.56 15.37
C GLY A 223 -8.57 -16.65 15.69
N ILE A 224 -8.20 -16.35 16.93
CA ILE A 224 -6.80 -16.51 17.38
C ILE A 224 -6.38 -17.98 17.40
N GLU A 225 -7.33 -18.88 17.64
CA GLU A 225 -7.12 -20.32 17.76
C GLU A 225 -7.20 -21.09 16.44
N ASP A 226 -7.66 -20.47 15.36
CA ASP A 226 -7.95 -21.15 14.08
C ASP A 226 -6.68 -21.66 13.38
N GLY A 227 -5.49 -21.24 13.81
CA GLY A 227 -4.21 -21.63 13.22
C GLY A 227 -3.96 -21.10 11.80
N ALA A 228 -4.90 -20.35 11.24
CA ALA A 228 -4.80 -19.77 9.90
C ALA A 228 -3.75 -18.63 9.83
N VAL A 229 -3.63 -17.87 10.92
CA VAL A 229 -2.60 -16.83 11.08
C VAL A 229 -1.44 -17.39 11.87
N ARG A 230 -0.33 -17.67 11.20
CA ARG A 230 0.87 -18.20 11.87
C ARG A 230 1.82 -17.10 12.33
N CYS A 231 1.79 -15.94 11.72
CA CYS A 231 2.73 -14.87 11.98
C CYS A 231 2.02 -13.50 11.97
N LEU A 232 2.20 -12.74 13.05
CA LEU A 232 1.76 -11.36 13.18
C LEU A 232 2.99 -10.49 13.36
N ILE A 233 3.17 -9.51 12.48
CA ILE A 233 4.20 -8.50 12.60
C ILE A 233 3.54 -7.21 13.04
N THR A 234 4.01 -6.66 14.13
CA THR A 234 3.59 -5.36 14.67
C THR A 234 4.81 -4.47 14.88
N ASP A 235 4.58 -3.20 15.12
CA ASP A 235 5.61 -2.25 15.50
C ASP A 235 6.25 -2.61 16.85
N ARG A 236 6.79 -1.67 17.60
CA ARG A 236 7.39 -1.92 18.91
C ARG A 236 6.35 -2.41 19.94
N GLN A 237 6.83 -3.01 21.02
CA GLN A 237 5.99 -3.37 22.15
C GLN A 237 5.45 -2.09 22.85
N HIS A 238 4.15 -2.06 23.14
CA HIS A 238 3.49 -0.99 23.86
C HIS A 238 3.01 -1.48 25.22
N GLU A 239 3.33 -0.74 26.29
CA GLU A 239 3.03 -1.13 27.69
C GLU A 239 1.54 -1.29 27.97
N ASN A 240 0.69 -0.54 27.26
CA ASN A 240 -0.76 -0.55 27.45
C ASN A 240 -1.47 -1.66 26.64
N ILE A 241 -0.72 -2.54 25.98
CA ILE A 241 -1.28 -3.65 25.18
C ILE A 241 -0.85 -4.97 25.78
N ASP A 242 -1.83 -5.78 26.17
CA ASP A 242 -1.58 -7.16 26.56
C ASP A 242 -1.49 -8.05 25.33
N TYR A 243 -0.29 -8.49 25.00
CA TYR A 243 -0.02 -9.43 23.90
C TYR A 243 -0.10 -10.90 24.34
N GLY A 244 -0.32 -11.17 25.64
CA GLY A 244 -0.26 -12.51 26.22
C GLY A 244 -1.26 -13.50 25.62
N PHE A 245 -2.41 -13.02 25.12
CA PHE A 245 -3.42 -13.88 24.49
C PHE A 245 -2.99 -14.48 23.13
N LEU A 246 -1.96 -13.93 22.49
CA LEU A 246 -1.38 -14.44 21.26
C LEU A 246 -0.32 -15.51 21.51
N LYS A 247 0.18 -15.62 22.77
CA LYS A 247 1.28 -16.51 23.13
C LYS A 247 0.94 -17.98 22.80
N HIS A 248 1.88 -18.67 22.15
CA HIS A 248 1.75 -20.06 21.70
C HIS A 248 0.72 -20.33 20.58
N LYS A 249 -0.01 -19.31 20.10
CA LYS A 249 -1.06 -19.44 19.09
C LYS A 249 -0.63 -18.79 17.78
N VAL A 250 -0.05 -17.61 17.88
CA VAL A 250 0.45 -16.84 16.75
C VAL A 250 1.89 -16.41 17.05
N LYS A 251 2.79 -16.60 16.09
CA LYS A 251 4.16 -16.07 16.22
C LYS A 251 4.12 -14.55 16.11
N LEU A 252 4.17 -13.87 17.26
CA LEU A 252 4.27 -12.42 17.33
C LEU A 252 5.71 -11.97 17.09
N ILE A 253 5.88 -11.00 16.20
CA ILE A 253 7.17 -10.40 15.82
C ILE A 253 7.05 -8.89 15.97
N PHE A 254 7.94 -8.30 16.75
CA PHE A 254 8.07 -6.86 16.85
C PHE A 254 9.06 -6.34 15.80
N ALA A 255 8.71 -5.23 15.17
CA ALA A 255 9.57 -4.50 14.25
C ALA A 255 10.28 -3.42 15.05
N ASP A 256 11.47 -3.75 15.51
CA ASP A 256 12.37 -2.82 16.20
C ASP A 256 13.11 -1.94 15.19
#